data_dea137f102ec524dc077d97e4758fec2
#
_entry.id   dea137f102ec524dc077d97e4758fec2
#
_cell.length_a   1.000
_cell.length_b   1.000
_cell.length_c   1.000
_cell.angle_alpha   90.00
_cell.angle_beta   90.00
_cell.angle_gamma   90.00
#
_symmetry.space_group_name_H-M   'P 1'
#
loop_
_entity.id
_entity.type
_entity.pdbx_description
1 polymer ?
#
loop_
_entity_poly.entity_id
_entity_poly.type
_entity_poly.pdbx_seq_one_letter_code
_entity_poly.pdbx_strand_id
1 'polypeptide(L)'
;MTGTVIGVGILAAIAAACGQGTGVTRQAAVPIPSTTTAPTTTTLAEPNGDGAEVLRRIRPSIAFVETAYASGTAEVIEGGYLVTNAHVVDPFGAADVQLPGRPRHEGVPVVGVDLIDDIAVLGPIDDPPPALPIVAGEDYPVGGAVFLVGYPAARPSDLDLTITQGLLSRRQHLEGLGLTMLQTDATIVGGQSGGALVDEDGRFIGVSGISADGFALALDGADVGESVRRIRDGDGSTYRPLDFSATTTDFSASTGDGLDELRIVVPPPAQDTTVTITATTPEDAALVVTMTSASGFSASSEEISEVEGPITSVDEDTWEVSLWANEQAVLGVRAADGAPADLTVETSVAGVLYLDDDGAVQLQRGTPVDAVLDAMESTDAYTVELVAGMPVEVGARTLLGDLAIDIAAADGDDSATIDDGAIDVAGWSGMDPVMTFTPAETGTYRITLRRAWHDMATVGYRIWVD
;
A
#
# COMPACT_ATOMS: atom_id res chain seq x y z
N MET A 1 24.48 19.27 -25.29
CA MET A 1 25.15 18.32 -24.39
C MET A 1 24.03 17.47 -23.82
N THR A 2 23.93 16.27 -24.28
CA THR A 2 22.87 15.31 -23.97
C THR A 2 23.14 14.70 -22.60
N GLY A 3 22.34 15.05 -21.61
CA GLY A 3 22.36 14.42 -20.29
C GLY A 3 21.33 13.30 -20.24
N THR A 4 21.81 12.07 -20.09
CA THR A 4 21.00 10.88 -19.90
C THR A 4 20.52 10.85 -18.44
N VAL A 5 19.24 11.02 -18.22
CA VAL A 5 18.62 10.78 -16.90
C VAL A 5 18.48 9.28 -16.74
N ILE A 6 19.22 8.72 -15.79
CA ILE A 6 19.09 7.34 -15.35
C ILE A 6 18.00 7.35 -14.27
N GLY A 7 16.81 6.90 -14.63
CA GLY A 7 15.77 6.60 -13.67
C GLY A 7 16.20 5.44 -12.79
N VAL A 8 16.43 5.69 -11.51
CA VAL A 8 16.68 4.66 -10.49
C VAL A 8 15.31 4.15 -10.07
N GLY A 9 14.90 3.02 -10.62
CA GLY A 9 13.79 2.26 -10.10
C GLY A 9 14.19 1.72 -8.71
N ILE A 10 13.52 2.17 -7.67
CA ILE A 10 13.69 1.62 -6.32
C ILE A 10 12.97 0.26 -6.31
N LEU A 11 13.72 -0.82 -6.49
CA LEU A 11 13.28 -2.14 -6.05
C LEU A 11 13.26 -2.10 -4.52
N ALA A 12 12.11 -2.28 -3.92
CA ALA A 12 12.01 -2.61 -2.51
C ALA A 12 12.68 -3.97 -2.29
N ALA A 13 13.96 -3.96 -1.95
CA ALA A 13 14.68 -5.14 -1.52
C ALA A 13 14.57 -5.19 0.00
N ILE A 14 13.74 -6.07 0.51
CA ILE A 14 13.77 -6.46 1.93
C ILE A 14 15.12 -7.10 2.18
N ALA A 15 16.04 -6.38 2.82
CA ALA A 15 17.33 -6.88 3.25
C ALA A 15 17.18 -7.57 4.59
N ALA A 16 17.08 -8.89 4.57
CA ALA A 16 17.23 -9.70 5.78
C ALA A 16 18.65 -9.50 6.37
N ALA A 17 18.71 -9.02 7.62
CA ALA A 17 19.95 -8.90 8.37
C ALA A 17 20.51 -10.30 8.68
N CYS A 18 21.56 -10.71 7.98
CA CYS A 18 22.35 -11.89 8.34
C CYS A 18 23.32 -11.58 9.47
N GLY A 19 23.03 -12.12 10.66
CA GLY A 19 23.97 -12.19 11.78
C GLY A 19 25.25 -12.96 11.42
N GLN A 20 26.38 -12.46 11.84
CA GLN A 20 27.71 -13.06 11.66
C GLN A 20 27.83 -14.35 12.45
N GLY A 21 27.87 -15.48 11.80
CA GLY A 21 28.19 -16.78 12.36
C GLY A 21 29.70 -17.11 12.21
N THR A 22 30.30 -17.44 13.31
CA THR A 22 31.68 -17.86 13.50
C THR A 22 32.06 -19.11 12.72
N GLY A 23 33.30 -19.14 12.28
CA GLY A 23 33.94 -20.14 11.42
C GLY A 23 33.73 -21.61 11.80
N VAL A 24 33.45 -22.42 10.78
CA VAL A 24 33.44 -23.87 10.84
C VAL A 24 34.68 -24.41 10.13
N THR A 25 35.49 -25.13 10.89
CA THR A 25 36.67 -25.87 10.43
C THR A 25 36.28 -26.97 9.43
N ARG A 26 36.94 -26.99 8.28
CA ARG A 26 36.82 -28.05 7.28
C ARG A 26 37.31 -29.38 7.83
N GLN A 27 36.40 -30.35 7.93
CA GLN A 27 36.75 -31.76 8.18
C GLN A 27 36.99 -32.50 6.84
N ALA A 28 38.01 -33.29 6.76
CA ALA A 28 38.45 -33.98 5.56
C ALA A 28 37.39 -35.02 5.10
N ALA A 29 37.14 -35.07 3.78
CA ALA A 29 36.22 -35.99 3.17
C ALA A 29 36.71 -37.45 3.24
N VAL A 30 35.86 -38.34 3.70
CA VAL A 30 36.02 -39.79 3.63
C VAL A 30 35.56 -40.25 2.24
N PRO A 31 36.32 -41.10 1.52
CA PRO A 31 35.92 -41.58 0.19
C PRO A 31 34.75 -42.56 0.28
N ILE A 32 33.69 -42.27 -0.46
CA ILE A 32 32.53 -43.13 -0.63
C ILE A 32 32.82 -44.12 -1.79
N PRO A 33 32.58 -45.42 -1.64
CA PRO A 33 32.75 -46.38 -2.75
C PRO A 33 31.68 -46.15 -3.82
N SER A 34 32.13 -46.01 -5.05
CA SER A 34 31.27 -45.87 -6.23
C SER A 34 30.63 -47.21 -6.59
N THR A 35 29.38 -47.42 -6.23
CA THR A 35 28.54 -48.42 -6.85
C THR A 35 27.76 -47.75 -8.01
N THR A 36 28.20 -48.05 -9.24
CA THR A 36 27.51 -47.64 -10.46
C THR A 36 26.25 -48.48 -10.62
N THR A 37 25.13 -47.98 -10.11
CA THR A 37 23.81 -48.47 -10.54
C THR A 37 23.36 -47.55 -11.70
N ALA A 38 22.98 -48.16 -12.81
CA ALA A 38 22.43 -47.46 -13.95
C ALA A 38 21.22 -46.61 -13.53
N PRO A 39 21.07 -45.36 -14.00
CA PRO A 39 19.91 -44.56 -13.62
C PRO A 39 18.65 -45.23 -14.22
N THR A 40 17.77 -45.66 -13.36
CA THR A 40 16.40 -45.92 -13.72
C THR A 40 15.81 -44.55 -14.07
N THR A 41 15.53 -44.28 -15.33
CA THR A 41 14.83 -43.08 -15.78
C THR A 41 13.43 -43.18 -15.20
N THR A 42 13.22 -42.58 -14.02
CA THR A 42 11.87 -42.30 -13.53
C THR A 42 11.37 -41.18 -14.43
N THR A 43 10.50 -41.51 -15.35
CA THR A 43 9.72 -40.51 -16.07
C THR A 43 8.92 -39.77 -15.02
N LEU A 44 9.35 -38.54 -14.67
CA LEU A 44 8.51 -37.64 -13.90
C LEU A 44 7.22 -37.50 -14.68
N ALA A 45 6.07 -37.75 -14.02
CA ALA A 45 4.77 -37.47 -14.61
C ALA A 45 4.81 -36.06 -15.17
N GLU A 46 4.44 -35.89 -16.42
CA GLU A 46 4.26 -34.57 -17.02
C GLU A 46 3.30 -33.79 -16.12
N PRO A 47 3.60 -32.50 -15.78
CA PRO A 47 2.67 -31.71 -15.00
C PRO A 47 1.32 -31.68 -15.72
N ASN A 48 0.24 -31.98 -15.02
CA ASN A 48 -1.12 -32.10 -15.55
C ASN A 48 -1.76 -30.75 -15.92
N GLY A 49 -1.02 -29.81 -16.44
CA GLY A 49 -1.52 -28.54 -16.95
C GLY A 49 -0.57 -28.03 -18.02
N ASP A 50 -1.05 -27.86 -19.24
CA ASP A 50 -0.30 -27.19 -20.28
C ASP A 50 -0.39 -25.66 -20.04
N GLY A 51 0.62 -25.09 -19.39
CA GLY A 51 0.69 -23.64 -19.12
C GLY A 51 0.52 -22.78 -20.39
N ALA A 52 0.92 -23.29 -21.56
CA ALA A 52 0.69 -22.62 -22.83
C ALA A 52 -0.80 -22.58 -23.21
N GLU A 53 -1.55 -23.63 -22.89
CA GLU A 53 -3.00 -23.67 -23.10
C GLU A 53 -3.72 -22.72 -22.15
N VAL A 54 -3.35 -22.73 -20.85
CA VAL A 54 -3.87 -21.82 -19.84
C VAL A 54 -3.62 -20.36 -20.28
N LEU A 55 -2.36 -20.03 -20.62
CA LEU A 55 -1.99 -18.69 -21.07
C LEU A 55 -2.78 -18.25 -22.31
N ARG A 56 -2.93 -19.13 -23.31
CA ARG A 56 -3.68 -18.81 -24.52
C ARG A 56 -5.14 -18.48 -24.23
N ARG A 57 -5.74 -19.16 -23.26
CA ARG A 57 -7.13 -18.96 -22.84
C ARG A 57 -7.35 -17.62 -22.15
N ILE A 58 -6.50 -17.28 -21.16
CA ILE A 58 -6.71 -16.11 -20.29
C ILE A 58 -6.06 -14.84 -20.81
N ARG A 59 -5.02 -14.94 -21.65
CA ARG A 59 -4.25 -13.81 -22.18
C ARG A 59 -5.08 -12.63 -22.70
N PRO A 60 -6.20 -12.84 -23.43
CA PRO A 60 -7.00 -11.70 -23.90
C PRO A 60 -7.57 -10.82 -22.79
N SER A 61 -7.71 -11.38 -21.59
CA SER A 61 -8.37 -10.77 -20.45
C SER A 61 -7.40 -10.27 -19.37
N ILE A 62 -6.10 -10.37 -19.61
CA ILE A 62 -5.05 -9.85 -18.74
C ILE A 62 -4.53 -8.55 -19.32
N ALA A 63 -4.59 -7.47 -18.55
CA ALA A 63 -4.18 -6.14 -18.94
C ALA A 63 -2.90 -5.70 -18.22
N PHE A 64 -2.08 -4.93 -18.91
CA PHE A 64 -1.05 -4.10 -18.28
C PHE A 64 -1.70 -2.81 -17.80
N VAL A 65 -1.42 -2.40 -16.56
CA VAL A 65 -1.89 -1.17 -15.95
C VAL A 65 -0.70 -0.28 -15.65
N GLU A 66 -0.82 1.00 -15.96
CA GLU A 66 0.23 1.98 -15.72
C GLU A 66 -0.38 3.26 -15.17
N THR A 67 0.21 3.76 -14.10
CA THR A 67 0.01 5.11 -13.57
C THR A 67 1.26 5.94 -13.84
N ALA A 68 1.26 7.19 -13.44
CA ALA A 68 2.47 8.01 -13.48
C ALA A 68 3.61 7.46 -12.62
N TYR A 69 3.26 6.68 -11.59
CA TYR A 69 4.18 6.26 -10.54
C TYR A 69 4.50 4.75 -10.57
N ALA A 70 3.53 3.92 -10.87
CA ALA A 70 3.66 2.46 -10.82
C ALA A 70 3.11 1.77 -12.06
N SER A 71 3.48 0.53 -12.25
CA SER A 71 2.88 -0.37 -13.23
C SER A 71 2.62 -1.74 -12.64
N GLY A 72 1.58 -2.39 -13.14
CA GLY A 72 1.13 -3.70 -12.68
C GLY A 72 0.29 -4.43 -13.71
N THR A 73 -0.44 -5.39 -13.22
CA THR A 73 -1.33 -6.26 -14.02
C THR A 73 -2.76 -6.09 -13.52
N ALA A 74 -3.73 -6.29 -14.38
CA ALA A 74 -5.16 -6.36 -14.02
C ALA A 74 -5.88 -7.42 -14.83
N GLU A 75 -6.97 -7.94 -14.30
CA GLU A 75 -7.86 -8.88 -14.95
C GLU A 75 -9.18 -8.23 -15.33
N VAL A 76 -9.63 -8.48 -16.56
CA VAL A 76 -10.98 -8.07 -16.97
C VAL A 76 -12.01 -8.99 -16.32
N ILE A 77 -12.90 -8.39 -15.55
CA ILE A 77 -14.02 -9.04 -14.85
C ILE A 77 -15.36 -8.65 -15.45
N GLU A 78 -16.45 -9.17 -14.89
CA GLU A 78 -17.79 -8.95 -15.39
C GLU A 78 -18.17 -7.46 -15.48
N GLY A 79 -18.80 -7.10 -16.61
CA GLY A 79 -19.22 -5.73 -16.89
C GLY A 79 -18.17 -4.84 -17.51
N GLY A 80 -17.02 -5.39 -17.90
CA GLY A 80 -15.91 -4.63 -18.50
C GLY A 80 -15.07 -3.86 -17.48
N TYR A 81 -15.24 -4.17 -16.19
CA TYR A 81 -14.35 -3.68 -15.13
C TYR A 81 -13.04 -4.48 -15.11
N LEU A 82 -12.06 -3.91 -14.44
CA LEU A 82 -10.79 -4.59 -14.20
C LEU A 82 -10.52 -4.61 -12.70
N VAL A 83 -9.89 -5.69 -12.22
CA VAL A 83 -9.40 -5.82 -10.85
C VAL A 83 -7.88 -5.85 -10.86
N THR A 84 -7.26 -5.18 -9.90
CA THR A 84 -5.81 -5.14 -9.67
C THR A 84 -5.53 -4.93 -8.19
N ASN A 85 -4.26 -4.84 -7.79
CA ASN A 85 -3.93 -4.40 -6.44
C ASN A 85 -4.15 -2.88 -6.28
N ALA A 86 -4.52 -2.46 -5.06
CA ALA A 86 -4.68 -1.05 -4.72
C ALA A 86 -3.35 -0.30 -4.86
N HIS A 87 -2.24 -0.86 -4.37
CA HIS A 87 -0.92 -0.24 -4.44
C HIS A 87 -0.39 -0.01 -5.86
N VAL A 88 -1.01 -0.60 -6.90
CA VAL A 88 -0.67 -0.34 -8.30
C VAL A 88 -1.25 0.99 -8.78
N VAL A 89 -2.40 1.39 -8.25
CA VAL A 89 -3.15 2.55 -8.74
C VAL A 89 -3.30 3.67 -7.72
N ASP A 90 -3.26 3.38 -6.42
CA ASP A 90 -3.32 4.40 -5.38
C ASP A 90 -2.07 5.30 -5.42
N PRO A 91 -2.19 6.64 -5.28
CA PRO A 91 -3.39 7.44 -4.98
C PRO A 91 -4.09 8.03 -6.23
N PHE A 92 -3.96 7.42 -7.39
CA PHE A 92 -4.45 7.99 -8.64
C PHE A 92 -5.93 7.66 -8.88
N GLY A 93 -6.69 8.66 -9.32
CA GLY A 93 -8.10 8.49 -9.71
C GLY A 93 -8.30 7.84 -11.09
N ALA A 94 -7.22 7.60 -11.84
CA ALA A 94 -7.25 6.96 -13.16
C ALA A 94 -5.92 6.30 -13.47
N ALA A 95 -5.94 5.29 -14.35
CA ALA A 95 -4.77 4.61 -14.86
C ALA A 95 -4.92 4.30 -16.34
N ASP A 96 -3.80 4.13 -17.03
CA ASP A 96 -3.79 3.67 -18.41
C ASP A 96 -3.80 2.15 -18.47
N VAL A 97 -4.61 1.59 -19.36
CA VAL A 97 -4.81 0.15 -19.48
C VAL A 97 -4.48 -0.32 -20.88
N GLN A 98 -3.64 -1.33 -20.98
CA GLN A 98 -3.25 -1.92 -22.26
C GLN A 98 -3.57 -3.41 -22.29
N LEU A 99 -4.52 -3.80 -23.15
CA LEU A 99 -4.85 -5.19 -23.44
C LEU A 99 -4.05 -5.72 -24.63
N PRO A 100 -3.73 -7.03 -24.69
CA PRO A 100 -3.00 -7.62 -25.79
C PRO A 100 -3.68 -7.41 -27.14
N GLY A 101 -2.95 -6.81 -28.09
CA GLY A 101 -3.44 -6.60 -29.45
C GLY A 101 -4.57 -5.59 -29.62
N ARG A 102 -4.84 -4.79 -28.60
CA ARG A 102 -5.89 -3.75 -28.60
C ARG A 102 -5.27 -2.36 -28.46
N PRO A 103 -5.99 -1.29 -28.85
CA PRO A 103 -5.58 0.08 -28.52
C PRO A 103 -5.45 0.27 -27.01
N ARG A 104 -4.57 1.18 -26.58
CA ARG A 104 -4.45 1.61 -25.18
C ARG A 104 -5.71 2.38 -24.80
N HIS A 105 -6.24 2.09 -23.63
CA HIS A 105 -7.28 2.86 -22.96
C HIS A 105 -6.56 3.83 -22.03
N GLU A 106 -6.61 5.11 -22.33
CA GLU A 106 -5.99 6.16 -21.53
C GLU A 106 -6.98 6.70 -20.50
N GLY A 107 -6.51 6.94 -19.26
CA GLY A 107 -7.29 7.56 -18.21
C GLY A 107 -8.52 6.74 -17.78
N VAL A 108 -8.41 5.42 -17.72
CA VAL A 108 -9.48 4.56 -17.20
C VAL A 108 -9.72 4.89 -15.73
N PRO A 109 -10.93 5.27 -15.33
CA PRO A 109 -11.20 5.70 -13.96
C PRO A 109 -10.99 4.56 -12.95
N VAL A 110 -10.41 4.88 -11.81
CA VAL A 110 -10.41 4.04 -10.62
C VAL A 110 -11.78 4.21 -9.95
N VAL A 111 -12.57 3.15 -9.92
CA VAL A 111 -13.91 3.14 -9.28
C VAL A 111 -13.78 3.27 -7.77
N GLY A 112 -12.78 2.61 -7.21
CA GLY A 112 -12.42 2.66 -5.81
C GLY A 112 -11.32 1.65 -5.49
N VAL A 113 -10.79 1.77 -4.29
CA VAL A 113 -9.77 0.88 -3.74
C VAL A 113 -10.20 0.36 -2.37
N ASP A 114 -9.81 -0.85 -2.06
CA ASP A 114 -9.87 -1.43 -0.72
C ASP A 114 -8.42 -1.62 -0.26
N LEU A 115 -7.98 -0.75 0.64
CA LEU A 115 -6.60 -0.72 1.11
C LEU A 115 -6.31 -1.80 2.17
N ILE A 116 -7.35 -2.34 2.80
CA ILE A 116 -7.20 -3.47 3.73
C ILE A 116 -6.87 -4.75 2.95
N ASP A 117 -7.61 -4.97 1.87
CA ASP A 117 -7.51 -6.15 1.01
C ASP A 117 -6.49 -5.96 -0.12
N ASP A 118 -5.94 -4.74 -0.28
CA ASP A 118 -5.07 -4.35 -1.39
C ASP A 118 -5.70 -4.62 -2.76
N ILE A 119 -6.97 -4.28 -2.92
CA ILE A 119 -7.73 -4.46 -4.17
C ILE A 119 -8.20 -3.11 -4.72
N ALA A 120 -8.10 -2.95 -6.03
CA ALA A 120 -8.67 -1.83 -6.77
C ALA A 120 -9.56 -2.32 -7.92
N VAL A 121 -10.59 -1.54 -8.24
CA VAL A 121 -11.46 -1.74 -9.40
C VAL A 121 -11.36 -0.53 -10.33
N LEU A 122 -11.10 -0.79 -11.61
CA LEU A 122 -11.04 0.23 -12.66
C LEU A 122 -12.15 0.02 -13.69
N GLY A 123 -12.49 1.07 -14.42
CA GLY A 123 -13.39 0.97 -15.59
C GLY A 123 -14.79 1.52 -15.35
N PRO A 124 -15.76 1.03 -16.10
CA PRO A 124 -15.63 0.01 -17.16
C PRO A 124 -14.89 0.51 -18.41
N ILE A 125 -14.27 -0.41 -19.14
CA ILE A 125 -13.67 -0.13 -20.46
C ILE A 125 -14.66 -0.45 -21.58
N ASP A 126 -14.49 0.22 -22.71
CA ASP A 126 -15.25 -0.06 -23.93
C ASP A 126 -14.77 -1.33 -24.64
N ASP A 127 -15.70 -2.08 -25.24
CA ASP A 127 -15.42 -3.32 -25.99
C ASP A 127 -14.51 -4.31 -25.21
N PRO A 128 -14.87 -4.72 -23.97
CA PRO A 128 -14.03 -5.57 -23.16
C PRO A 128 -13.85 -6.97 -23.78
N PRO A 129 -12.70 -7.63 -23.60
CA PRO A 129 -12.57 -9.05 -23.91
C PRO A 129 -13.47 -9.90 -22.98
N PRO A 130 -13.54 -11.23 -23.19
CA PRO A 130 -14.25 -12.10 -22.24
C PRO A 130 -13.75 -11.91 -20.81
N ALA A 131 -14.67 -11.77 -19.87
CA ALA A 131 -14.34 -11.64 -18.46
C ALA A 131 -13.75 -12.95 -17.90
N LEU A 132 -12.79 -12.84 -16.99
CA LEU A 132 -12.36 -13.94 -16.14
C LEU A 132 -13.29 -14.02 -14.93
N PRO A 133 -14.04 -15.10 -14.75
CA PRO A 133 -14.86 -15.27 -13.55
C PRO A 133 -13.96 -15.44 -12.34
N ILE A 134 -14.17 -14.62 -11.33
CA ILE A 134 -13.52 -14.79 -10.02
C ILE A 134 -14.17 -16.00 -9.34
N VAL A 135 -13.36 -16.94 -8.90
CA VAL A 135 -13.85 -18.15 -8.19
C VAL A 135 -13.09 -18.29 -6.87
N ALA A 136 -13.79 -18.78 -5.85
CA ALA A 136 -13.17 -19.03 -4.56
C ALA A 136 -12.07 -20.10 -4.69
N GLY A 137 -10.90 -19.82 -4.13
CA GLY A 137 -9.78 -20.74 -4.14
C GLY A 137 -9.98 -21.95 -3.22
N GLU A 138 -10.96 -21.91 -2.31
CA GLU A 138 -11.25 -23.00 -1.37
C GLU A 138 -11.62 -24.31 -2.05
N ASP A 139 -12.19 -24.25 -3.25
CA ASP A 139 -12.55 -25.42 -4.06
C ASP A 139 -11.34 -26.06 -4.75
N TYR A 140 -10.17 -25.41 -4.73
CA TYR A 140 -8.97 -25.90 -5.37
C TYR A 140 -8.02 -26.55 -4.34
N PRO A 141 -7.55 -27.80 -4.54
CA PRO A 141 -6.82 -28.52 -3.52
C PRO A 141 -5.40 -27.97 -3.29
N VAL A 142 -4.96 -27.90 -2.04
CA VAL A 142 -3.54 -27.71 -1.70
C VAL A 142 -2.74 -28.86 -2.33
N GLY A 143 -1.62 -28.52 -2.98
CA GLY A 143 -0.82 -29.43 -3.80
C GLY A 143 -1.26 -29.49 -5.27
N GLY A 144 -2.34 -28.83 -5.66
CA GLY A 144 -2.74 -28.67 -7.05
C GLY A 144 -1.84 -27.68 -7.81
N ALA A 145 -1.70 -27.89 -9.13
CA ALA A 145 -0.89 -27.02 -9.96
C ALA A 145 -1.58 -25.66 -10.18
N VAL A 146 -0.85 -24.58 -9.98
CA VAL A 146 -1.33 -23.21 -10.20
C VAL A 146 -0.38 -22.44 -11.11
N PHE A 147 -0.90 -21.42 -11.76
CA PHE A 147 -0.14 -20.54 -12.63
C PHE A 147 -0.33 -19.09 -12.17
N LEU A 148 0.79 -18.39 -12.02
CA LEU A 148 0.81 -16.97 -11.77
C LEU A 148 1.07 -16.26 -13.10
N VAL A 149 0.20 -15.33 -13.47
CA VAL A 149 0.21 -14.67 -14.77
C VAL A 149 0.17 -13.17 -14.59
N GLY A 150 1.11 -12.46 -15.21
CA GLY A 150 1.17 -11.00 -15.11
C GLY A 150 2.30 -10.41 -15.95
N TYR A 151 2.38 -9.10 -15.97
CA TYR A 151 3.40 -8.34 -16.70
C TYR A 151 4.56 -8.00 -15.77
N PRO A 152 5.83 -8.33 -16.13
CA PRO A 152 6.98 -7.87 -15.36
C PRO A 152 7.19 -6.35 -15.52
N ALA A 153 7.71 -5.69 -14.47
CA ALA A 153 7.89 -4.22 -14.40
C ALA A 153 8.87 -3.60 -15.42
N ALA A 154 9.67 -4.40 -16.11
CA ALA A 154 10.45 -3.88 -17.21
C ALA A 154 9.49 -3.44 -18.31
N ARG A 155 9.47 -2.14 -18.67
CA ARG A 155 8.67 -1.64 -19.79
C ARG A 155 8.90 -2.56 -20.99
N PRO A 156 7.95 -3.41 -21.33
CA PRO A 156 8.11 -4.28 -22.48
C PRO A 156 7.94 -3.41 -23.72
N SER A 157 8.94 -3.40 -24.59
CA SER A 157 8.77 -2.88 -25.95
C SER A 157 7.64 -3.60 -26.69
N ASP A 158 7.33 -4.82 -26.23
CA ASP A 158 6.20 -5.66 -26.63
C ASP A 158 5.62 -6.21 -25.34
N LEU A 159 4.34 -5.97 -25.06
CA LEU A 159 3.63 -6.42 -23.84
C LEU A 159 3.70 -7.96 -23.68
N ASP A 160 4.82 -8.45 -23.19
CA ASP A 160 5.05 -9.87 -22.98
C ASP A 160 4.55 -10.31 -21.62
N LEU A 161 3.43 -10.99 -21.65
CA LEU A 161 2.83 -11.62 -20.48
C LEU A 161 3.69 -12.78 -20.00
N THR A 162 4.02 -12.80 -18.73
CA THR A 162 4.78 -13.89 -18.11
C THR A 162 3.83 -14.84 -17.43
N ILE A 163 4.09 -16.13 -17.54
CA ILE A 163 3.43 -17.20 -16.81
C ILE A 163 4.48 -18.01 -16.08
N THR A 164 4.27 -18.23 -14.78
CA THR A 164 5.08 -19.14 -13.96
C THR A 164 4.19 -20.19 -13.34
N GLN A 165 4.67 -21.43 -13.28
CA GLN A 165 3.95 -22.55 -12.70
C GLN A 165 4.50 -22.91 -11.33
N GLY A 166 3.61 -23.22 -10.41
CA GLY A 166 3.90 -23.74 -9.09
C GLY A 166 2.78 -24.63 -8.58
N LEU A 167 2.82 -24.93 -7.29
CA LEU A 167 1.77 -25.62 -6.56
C LEU A 167 1.09 -24.66 -5.61
N LEU A 168 -0.20 -24.81 -5.38
CA LEU A 168 -0.84 -24.22 -4.22
C LEU A 168 -0.27 -24.89 -2.97
N SER A 169 0.73 -24.25 -2.34
CA SER A 169 1.49 -24.82 -1.23
C SER A 169 0.72 -24.77 0.08
N ARG A 170 -0.08 -23.69 0.28
CA ARG A 170 -0.81 -23.44 1.52
C ARG A 170 -1.97 -22.49 1.27
N ARG A 171 -2.99 -22.65 2.11
CA ARG A 171 -4.06 -21.67 2.28
C ARG A 171 -4.02 -21.19 3.73
N GLN A 172 -3.98 -19.90 3.94
CA GLN A 172 -3.82 -19.31 5.25
C GLN A 172 -4.85 -18.22 5.49
N HIS A 173 -5.60 -18.37 6.56
CA HIS A 173 -6.50 -17.32 7.04
C HIS A 173 -5.75 -16.38 7.97
N LEU A 174 -5.82 -15.08 7.67
CA LEU A 174 -5.27 -13.99 8.49
C LEU A 174 -6.37 -13.50 9.45
N GLU A 175 -6.45 -14.10 10.64
CA GLU A 175 -7.55 -13.86 11.58
C GLU A 175 -7.78 -12.38 11.90
N GLY A 176 -6.71 -11.59 12.07
CA GLY A 176 -6.84 -10.15 12.38
C GLY A 176 -7.43 -9.32 11.25
N LEU A 177 -7.25 -9.71 9.99
CA LEU A 177 -7.81 -9.03 8.82
C LEU A 177 -9.09 -9.72 8.30
N GLY A 178 -9.28 -10.98 8.62
CA GLY A 178 -10.39 -11.78 8.09
C GLY A 178 -10.18 -12.24 6.65
N LEU A 179 -8.94 -12.19 6.14
CA LEU A 179 -8.56 -12.49 4.76
C LEU A 179 -7.95 -13.87 4.62
N THR A 180 -8.05 -14.46 3.45
CA THR A 180 -7.41 -15.73 3.12
C THR A 180 -6.35 -15.54 2.04
N MET A 181 -5.10 -15.90 2.35
CA MET A 181 -4.00 -15.88 1.41
C MET A 181 -3.73 -17.26 0.83
N LEU A 182 -3.55 -17.31 -0.47
CA LEU A 182 -3.10 -18.47 -1.23
C LEU A 182 -1.60 -18.38 -1.44
N GLN A 183 -0.84 -19.32 -0.86
CA GLN A 183 0.61 -19.38 -0.98
C GLN A 183 1.01 -20.35 -2.09
N THR A 184 1.91 -19.93 -2.98
CA THR A 184 2.45 -20.77 -4.06
C THR A 184 3.96 -20.60 -4.20
N ASP A 185 4.64 -21.66 -4.64
CA ASP A 185 6.06 -21.65 -5.01
C ASP A 185 6.29 -21.20 -6.47
N ALA A 186 5.23 -20.76 -7.18
CA ALA A 186 5.37 -20.04 -8.44
C ALA A 186 6.18 -18.76 -8.23
N THR A 187 7.13 -18.50 -9.12
CA THR A 187 7.98 -17.29 -9.01
C THR A 187 7.17 -16.04 -9.35
N ILE A 188 7.22 -15.05 -8.47
CA ILE A 188 6.69 -13.70 -8.71
C ILE A 188 7.87 -12.72 -8.92
N VAL A 189 7.69 -11.76 -9.81
CA VAL A 189 8.64 -10.65 -10.04
C VAL A 189 7.90 -9.32 -10.01
N GLY A 190 8.63 -8.21 -9.75
CA GLY A 190 8.03 -6.87 -9.75
C GLY A 190 7.25 -6.58 -11.04
N GLY A 191 6.11 -5.90 -10.91
CA GLY A 191 5.16 -5.61 -12.00
C GLY A 191 4.08 -6.68 -12.19
N GLN A 192 4.24 -7.87 -11.61
CA GLN A 192 3.17 -8.88 -11.59
C GLN A 192 2.13 -8.62 -10.49
N SER A 193 2.29 -7.56 -9.69
CA SER A 193 1.26 -7.09 -8.76
C SER A 193 -0.06 -6.87 -9.49
N GLY A 194 -1.14 -7.34 -8.91
CA GLY A 194 -2.47 -7.36 -9.52
C GLY A 194 -2.68 -8.51 -10.51
N GLY A 195 -1.69 -9.38 -10.73
CA GLY A 195 -1.78 -10.49 -11.68
C GLY A 195 -2.61 -11.66 -11.17
N ALA A 196 -3.11 -12.46 -12.13
CA ALA A 196 -3.96 -13.60 -11.83
C ALA A 196 -3.17 -14.79 -11.27
N LEU A 197 -3.60 -15.32 -10.13
CA LEU A 197 -3.36 -16.72 -9.79
C LEU A 197 -4.50 -17.54 -10.37
N VAL A 198 -4.18 -18.50 -11.26
CA VAL A 198 -5.17 -19.37 -11.89
C VAL A 198 -4.84 -20.83 -11.67
N ASP A 199 -5.85 -21.66 -11.70
CA ASP A 199 -5.69 -23.11 -11.65
C ASP A 199 -5.38 -23.73 -13.03
N GLU A 200 -5.25 -25.06 -13.10
CA GLU A 200 -4.93 -25.79 -14.32
C GLU A 200 -6.01 -25.69 -15.41
N ASP A 201 -7.23 -25.32 -15.04
CA ASP A 201 -8.33 -25.03 -15.97
C ASP A 201 -8.36 -23.56 -16.42
N GLY A 202 -7.47 -22.70 -15.91
CA GLY A 202 -7.45 -21.27 -16.15
C GLY A 202 -8.57 -20.52 -15.44
N ARG A 203 -9.11 -21.05 -14.34
CA ARG A 203 -10.05 -20.33 -13.47
C ARG A 203 -9.27 -19.37 -12.58
N PHE A 204 -9.74 -18.15 -12.47
CA PHE A 204 -9.13 -17.09 -11.69
C PHE A 204 -9.46 -17.28 -10.20
N ILE A 205 -8.49 -17.76 -9.41
CA ILE A 205 -8.65 -18.15 -8.01
C ILE A 205 -8.06 -17.15 -7.01
N GLY A 206 -7.33 -16.11 -7.48
CA GLY A 206 -6.79 -15.07 -6.60
C GLY A 206 -5.99 -14.01 -7.33
N VAL A 207 -5.83 -12.85 -6.68
CA VAL A 207 -4.99 -11.74 -7.12
C VAL A 207 -3.65 -11.79 -6.41
N SER A 208 -2.55 -11.81 -7.17
CA SER A 208 -1.20 -11.81 -6.62
C SER A 208 -0.70 -10.38 -6.39
N GLY A 209 0.10 -10.16 -5.37
CA GLY A 209 0.66 -8.84 -5.11
C GLY A 209 1.89 -8.87 -4.21
N ILE A 210 2.11 -9.97 -3.53
CA ILE A 210 3.03 -10.03 -2.42
C ILE A 210 3.99 -11.21 -2.59
N SER A 211 5.24 -11.03 -2.17
CA SER A 211 6.19 -12.13 -2.05
C SER A 211 6.76 -12.18 -0.63
N ALA A 212 6.79 -13.37 -0.02
CA ALA A 212 7.38 -13.58 1.29
C ALA A 212 8.18 -14.90 1.28
N ASP A 213 9.41 -14.86 1.79
CA ASP A 213 10.28 -16.02 1.96
C ASP A 213 10.45 -16.90 0.70
N GLY A 214 10.40 -16.29 -0.49
CA GLY A 214 10.54 -16.99 -1.76
C GLY A 214 9.25 -17.61 -2.30
N PHE A 215 8.12 -17.36 -1.64
CA PHE A 215 6.78 -17.72 -2.11
C PHE A 215 6.04 -16.50 -2.66
N ALA A 216 5.16 -16.73 -3.63
CA ALA A 216 4.16 -15.74 -4.00
C ALA A 216 2.91 -15.95 -3.13
N LEU A 217 2.30 -14.84 -2.74
CA LEU A 217 1.04 -14.79 -2.02
C LEU A 217 0.00 -14.10 -2.89
N ALA A 218 -1.20 -14.67 -2.94
CA ALA A 218 -2.34 -14.11 -3.63
C ALA A 218 -3.54 -14.06 -2.67
N LEU A 219 -4.31 -12.97 -2.73
CA LEU A 219 -5.59 -12.90 -2.04
C LEU A 219 -6.56 -13.89 -2.67
N ASP A 220 -7.26 -14.68 -1.85
CA ASP A 220 -8.24 -15.67 -2.33
C ASP A 220 -9.36 -15.02 -3.14
N GLY A 221 -9.81 -15.69 -4.20
CA GLY A 221 -10.86 -15.19 -5.08
C GLY A 221 -12.18 -14.88 -4.38
N ALA A 222 -12.49 -15.53 -3.25
CA ALA A 222 -13.67 -15.19 -2.47
C ALA A 222 -13.55 -13.78 -1.86
N ASP A 223 -12.41 -13.47 -1.25
CA ASP A 223 -12.13 -12.17 -0.66
C ASP A 223 -12.02 -11.09 -1.75
N VAL A 224 -11.34 -11.40 -2.88
CA VAL A 224 -11.31 -10.52 -4.07
C VAL A 224 -12.73 -10.17 -4.55
N GLY A 225 -13.59 -11.18 -4.66
CA GLY A 225 -14.99 -11.00 -5.09
C GLY A 225 -15.79 -10.11 -4.13
N GLU A 226 -15.55 -10.24 -2.84
CA GLU A 226 -16.18 -9.41 -1.81
C GLU A 226 -15.70 -7.96 -1.88
N SER A 227 -14.38 -7.72 -2.02
CA SER A 227 -13.82 -6.38 -2.20
C SER A 227 -14.33 -5.71 -3.47
N VAL A 228 -14.35 -6.43 -4.60
CA VAL A 228 -14.93 -5.94 -5.87
C VAL A 228 -16.39 -5.55 -5.69
N ARG A 229 -17.18 -6.35 -4.96
CA ARG A 229 -18.58 -6.04 -4.69
C ARG A 229 -18.71 -4.77 -3.83
N ARG A 230 -18.00 -4.68 -2.71
CA ARG A 230 -18.00 -3.50 -1.85
C ARG A 230 -17.64 -2.23 -2.62
N ILE A 231 -16.56 -2.26 -3.38
CA ILE A 231 -16.12 -1.12 -4.20
C ILE A 231 -17.21 -0.69 -5.18
N ARG A 232 -17.80 -1.64 -5.90
CA ARG A 232 -18.83 -1.34 -6.91
C ARG A 232 -20.15 -0.85 -6.33
N ASP A 233 -20.52 -1.35 -5.15
CA ASP A 233 -21.73 -0.94 -4.45
C ASP A 233 -21.56 0.41 -3.71
N GLY A 234 -20.31 0.91 -3.62
CA GLY A 234 -19.98 2.13 -2.88
C GLY A 234 -20.07 1.94 -1.36
N ASP A 235 -19.89 0.70 -0.88
CA ASP A 235 -19.99 0.32 0.52
C ASP A 235 -18.69 0.61 1.26
N GLY A 236 -18.74 1.51 2.08
CA GLY A 236 -18.07 2.14 3.22
C GLY A 236 -16.61 1.91 3.60
N SER A 237 -15.89 0.90 3.18
CA SER A 237 -14.47 0.70 3.57
C SER A 237 -13.46 1.13 2.49
N THR A 238 -13.94 1.83 1.48
CA THR A 238 -13.14 2.21 0.35
C THR A 238 -12.65 3.63 0.52
N TYR A 239 -11.34 3.81 0.59
CA TYR A 239 -10.70 5.10 0.40
C TYR A 239 -11.20 5.72 -0.91
N ARG A 240 -11.75 6.93 -0.84
CA ARG A 240 -12.11 7.69 -2.05
C ARG A 240 -10.95 8.63 -2.36
N PRO A 241 -10.41 8.60 -3.57
CA PRO A 241 -9.47 9.62 -4.01
C PRO A 241 -10.03 11.01 -3.72
N LEU A 242 -9.19 11.94 -3.30
CA LEU A 242 -9.60 13.32 -3.04
C LEU A 242 -10.35 13.90 -4.23
N ASP A 243 -11.50 14.53 -3.96
CA ASP A 243 -12.28 15.20 -4.99
C ASP A 243 -11.67 16.58 -5.30
N PHE A 244 -10.89 16.64 -6.35
CA PHE A 244 -10.32 17.90 -6.84
C PHE A 244 -11.29 18.77 -7.63
N SER A 245 -12.58 18.49 -7.61
CA SER A 245 -13.59 19.34 -8.30
C SER A 245 -13.76 20.72 -7.66
N ALA A 246 -13.40 20.87 -6.38
CA ALA A 246 -13.52 22.10 -5.58
C ALA A 246 -12.16 22.70 -5.21
N THR A 247 -11.24 22.82 -6.17
CA THR A 247 -9.92 23.42 -5.95
C THR A 247 -9.98 24.95 -5.81
N THR A 248 -9.13 25.51 -4.97
CA THR A 248 -8.93 26.95 -4.79
C THR A 248 -7.45 27.26 -4.68
N THR A 249 -7.09 28.56 -4.76
CA THR A 249 -5.75 29.09 -4.48
C THR A 249 -5.66 29.80 -3.15
N ASP A 250 -6.80 30.04 -2.49
CA ASP A 250 -6.89 30.83 -1.25
C ASP A 250 -7.41 29.94 -0.14
N PHE A 251 -6.66 29.83 0.94
CA PHE A 251 -6.94 28.95 2.08
C PHE A 251 -6.87 29.74 3.39
N SER A 252 -7.71 29.37 4.34
CA SER A 252 -7.64 29.90 5.70
C SER A 252 -8.06 28.82 6.68
N ALA A 253 -7.29 28.67 7.76
CA ALA A 253 -7.62 27.79 8.87
C ALA A 253 -6.95 28.29 10.15
N SER A 254 -7.53 27.93 11.29
CA SER A 254 -6.91 28.10 12.60
C SER A 254 -6.28 26.78 13.02
N THR A 255 -4.98 26.78 13.33
CA THR A 255 -4.31 25.63 13.94
C THR A 255 -4.57 25.59 15.44
N GLY A 256 -4.42 24.43 16.05
CA GLY A 256 -4.81 24.16 17.44
C GLY A 256 -6.07 23.32 17.53
N ASP A 257 -6.42 22.83 18.71
CA ASP A 257 -7.56 21.91 18.96
C ASP A 257 -7.52 20.62 18.10
N GLY A 258 -6.31 20.10 17.79
CA GLY A 258 -6.09 18.90 17.01
C GLY A 258 -5.54 19.14 15.62
N LEU A 259 -5.54 20.38 15.10
CA LEU A 259 -4.93 20.74 13.82
C LEU A 259 -3.53 21.35 14.06
N ASP A 260 -2.49 20.58 13.81
CA ASP A 260 -1.11 21.01 14.01
C ASP A 260 -0.57 21.88 12.89
N GLU A 261 -1.08 21.71 11.66
CA GLU A 261 -0.74 22.51 10.47
C GLU A 261 -1.91 22.60 9.49
N LEU A 262 -1.96 23.70 8.73
CA LEU A 262 -2.85 23.83 7.58
C LEU A 262 -2.29 23.00 6.43
N ARG A 263 -3.03 22.03 5.92
CA ARG A 263 -2.61 21.13 4.83
C ARG A 263 -3.37 21.41 3.53
N ILE A 264 -2.64 21.57 2.45
CA ILE A 264 -3.18 21.79 1.10
C ILE A 264 -2.72 20.66 0.20
N VAL A 265 -3.67 19.88 -0.30
CA VAL A 265 -3.38 18.83 -1.27
C VAL A 265 -3.40 19.40 -2.67
N VAL A 266 -2.26 19.30 -3.35
CA VAL A 266 -2.11 19.74 -4.74
C VAL A 266 -2.22 18.52 -5.66
N PRO A 267 -3.11 18.57 -6.68
CA PRO A 267 -3.24 17.47 -7.63
C PRO A 267 -1.93 17.26 -8.41
N PRO A 268 -1.67 16.05 -8.91
CA PRO A 268 -0.49 15.74 -9.68
C PRO A 268 -0.32 16.70 -10.87
N PRO A 269 0.76 17.51 -10.95
CA PRO A 269 0.98 18.36 -12.10
C PRO A 269 1.41 17.53 -13.31
N ALA A 270 1.02 17.93 -14.52
CA ALA A 270 1.39 17.22 -15.76
C ALA A 270 2.90 17.30 -16.09
N GLN A 271 3.64 18.21 -15.47
CA GLN A 271 5.09 18.41 -15.62
C GLN A 271 5.66 18.97 -14.31
N ASP A 272 6.97 18.86 -14.13
CA ASP A 272 7.63 19.49 -12.99
C ASP A 272 7.23 20.95 -12.89
N THR A 273 6.80 21.37 -11.71
CA THR A 273 6.16 22.65 -11.47
C THR A 273 6.70 23.25 -10.17
N THR A 274 6.97 24.55 -10.19
CA THR A 274 7.26 25.31 -8.96
C THR A 274 5.98 25.99 -8.49
N VAL A 275 5.61 25.74 -7.24
CA VAL A 275 4.48 26.37 -6.56
C VAL A 275 5.00 27.47 -5.66
N THR A 276 4.46 28.67 -5.81
CA THR A 276 4.69 29.76 -4.86
C THR A 276 3.63 29.66 -3.77
N ILE A 277 4.07 29.71 -2.51
CA ILE A 277 3.22 29.75 -1.32
C ILE A 277 3.47 31.08 -0.63
N THR A 278 2.42 31.87 -0.41
CA THR A 278 2.45 33.03 0.44
C THR A 278 1.57 32.80 1.65
N ALA A 279 2.12 32.84 2.85
CA ALA A 279 1.39 32.57 4.09
C ALA A 279 1.57 33.67 5.10
N THR A 280 0.49 34.04 5.78
CA THR A 280 0.47 35.10 6.80
C THR A 280 -0.32 34.72 8.01
N THR A 281 0.02 35.26 9.16
CA THR A 281 -0.70 35.14 10.42
C THR A 281 -0.86 36.48 11.12
N PRO A 282 -2.01 36.81 11.75
CA PRO A 282 -2.20 38.06 12.48
C PRO A 282 -1.23 38.24 13.66
N GLU A 283 -0.71 37.14 14.20
CA GLU A 283 0.21 37.11 15.34
C GLU A 283 1.65 37.43 14.98
N ASP A 284 1.96 37.68 13.69
CA ASP A 284 3.31 37.96 13.19
C ASP A 284 4.33 36.87 13.62
N ALA A 285 3.86 35.60 13.74
CA ALA A 285 4.69 34.47 14.09
C ALA A 285 5.51 34.01 12.90
N ALA A 286 6.72 33.51 13.15
CA ALA A 286 7.48 32.81 12.10
C ALA A 286 6.74 31.56 11.63
N LEU A 287 6.67 31.39 10.30
CA LEU A 287 5.96 30.27 9.69
C LEU A 287 6.94 29.25 9.09
N VAL A 288 6.51 28.01 9.08
CA VAL A 288 7.20 26.87 8.46
C VAL A 288 6.33 26.32 7.37
N VAL A 289 6.92 26.10 6.21
CA VAL A 289 6.31 25.38 5.10
C VAL A 289 6.89 23.96 5.03
N THR A 290 6.02 23.00 4.92
CA THR A 290 6.37 21.58 4.71
C THR A 290 5.85 21.10 3.35
N MET A 291 6.43 20.04 2.82
CA MET A 291 5.97 19.35 1.64
C MET A 291 6.15 17.85 1.83
N THR A 292 5.10 17.10 1.59
CA THR A 292 5.15 15.64 1.51
C THR A 292 4.59 15.20 0.18
N SER A 293 5.32 14.37 -0.54
CA SER A 293 4.85 13.80 -1.80
C SER A 293 4.20 12.43 -1.59
N ALA A 294 3.38 12.00 -2.53
CA ALA A 294 2.73 10.69 -2.50
C ALA A 294 3.74 9.52 -2.48
N SER A 295 4.97 9.74 -2.95
CA SER A 295 6.07 8.77 -2.85
C SER A 295 6.71 8.67 -1.45
N GLY A 296 6.22 9.46 -0.48
CA GLY A 296 6.75 9.50 0.88
C GLY A 296 7.97 10.40 1.07
N PHE A 297 8.38 11.15 0.03
CA PHE A 297 9.41 12.16 0.21
C PHE A 297 8.83 13.35 0.99
N SER A 298 9.53 13.80 2.02
CA SER A 298 9.15 14.99 2.79
C SER A 298 10.30 15.99 2.91
N ALA A 299 9.95 17.26 2.99
CA ALA A 299 10.88 18.37 3.19
C ALA A 299 10.24 19.45 4.07
N SER A 300 11.05 20.22 4.77
CA SER A 300 10.63 21.35 5.61
C SER A 300 11.50 22.58 5.36
N SER A 301 10.91 23.75 5.41
CA SER A 301 11.65 25.01 5.33
C SER A 301 12.58 25.26 6.53
N GLU A 302 12.42 24.53 7.64
CA GLU A 302 13.35 24.58 8.78
C GLU A 302 14.67 23.85 8.50
N GLU A 303 14.68 22.87 7.60
CA GLU A 303 15.84 22.03 7.30
C GLU A 303 16.69 22.54 6.14
N ILE A 304 16.41 23.74 5.62
CA ILE A 304 17.18 24.33 4.52
C ILE A 304 18.60 24.62 4.97
N SER A 305 19.48 23.64 4.79
CA SER A 305 20.93 23.87 4.72
C SER A 305 21.27 24.31 3.29
N GLU A 306 22.42 25.01 3.10
CA GLU A 306 22.92 25.64 1.87
C GLU A 306 22.93 24.79 0.56
N VAL A 307 22.17 23.70 0.50
CA VAL A 307 22.00 22.82 -0.66
C VAL A 307 20.59 23.02 -1.21
N GLU A 308 20.45 23.16 -2.52
CA GLU A 308 19.18 23.29 -3.25
C GLU A 308 18.20 22.16 -2.85
N GLY A 309 17.27 22.47 -1.96
CA GLY A 309 16.14 21.60 -1.55
C GLY A 309 14.89 21.92 -2.38
N PRO A 310 13.83 21.13 -2.28
CA PRO A 310 12.58 21.37 -2.98
C PRO A 310 11.81 22.59 -2.45
N ILE A 311 12.16 23.10 -1.27
CA ILE A 311 11.57 24.30 -0.68
C ILE A 311 12.65 25.39 -0.59
N THR A 312 12.34 26.57 -1.12
CA THR A 312 13.23 27.75 -1.09
C THR A 312 12.46 28.94 -0.54
N SER A 313 12.99 29.59 0.51
CA SER A 313 12.43 30.86 0.99
C SER A 313 12.77 31.99 0.01
N VAL A 314 11.76 32.75 -0.40
CA VAL A 314 11.89 33.93 -1.27
C VAL A 314 11.97 35.18 -0.43
N ASP A 315 11.10 35.32 0.57
CA ASP A 315 11.08 36.38 1.58
C ASP A 315 10.48 35.85 2.90
N GLU A 316 10.11 36.74 3.85
CA GLU A 316 9.60 36.34 5.18
C GLU A 316 8.31 35.54 5.11
N ASP A 317 7.47 35.77 4.10
CA ASP A 317 6.13 35.22 3.98
C ASP A 317 5.93 34.40 2.71
N THR A 318 6.98 34.16 1.93
CA THR A 318 6.87 33.55 0.60
C THR A 318 7.93 32.49 0.39
N TRP A 319 7.45 31.33 -0.08
CA TRP A 319 8.28 30.16 -0.41
C TRP A 319 7.99 29.68 -1.84
N GLU A 320 9.00 29.10 -2.47
CA GLU A 320 8.87 28.32 -3.69
C GLU A 320 9.07 26.85 -3.37
N VAL A 321 8.12 26.00 -3.79
CA VAL A 321 8.13 24.54 -3.60
C VAL A 321 8.15 23.86 -4.96
N SER A 322 9.14 23.01 -5.20
CA SER A 322 9.26 22.21 -6.42
C SER A 322 8.46 20.93 -6.30
N LEU A 323 7.47 20.75 -7.19
CA LEU A 323 6.66 19.54 -7.31
C LEU A 323 7.06 18.75 -8.56
N TRP A 324 7.08 17.43 -8.44
CA TRP A 324 7.39 16.54 -9.56
C TRP A 324 6.15 16.24 -10.41
N ALA A 325 6.40 16.04 -11.70
CA ALA A 325 5.37 15.66 -12.66
C ALA A 325 4.64 14.38 -12.21
N ASN A 326 3.32 14.41 -12.34
CA ASN A 326 2.44 13.27 -12.10
C ASN A 326 2.44 12.75 -10.64
N GLU A 327 2.96 13.53 -9.69
CA GLU A 327 2.99 13.18 -8.29
C GLU A 327 2.13 14.16 -7.47
N GLN A 328 1.21 13.62 -6.68
CA GLN A 328 0.43 14.40 -5.73
C GLN A 328 1.35 14.87 -4.59
N ALA A 329 1.13 16.09 -4.12
CA ALA A 329 1.86 16.63 -2.99
C ALA A 329 0.91 17.25 -1.96
N VAL A 330 1.32 17.18 -0.71
CA VAL A 330 0.72 17.88 0.42
C VAL A 330 1.65 19.01 0.83
N LEU A 331 1.13 20.23 0.84
CA LEU A 331 1.82 21.41 1.32
C LEU A 331 1.27 21.75 2.71
N GLY A 332 2.13 21.76 3.72
CA GLY A 332 1.79 22.11 5.09
C GLY A 332 2.24 23.52 5.43
N VAL A 333 1.49 24.24 6.25
CA VAL A 333 1.87 25.54 6.82
C VAL A 333 1.51 25.56 8.31
N ARG A 334 2.48 25.90 9.15
CA ARG A 334 2.30 26.00 10.61
C ARG A 334 3.16 27.10 11.23
N ALA A 335 2.86 27.49 12.45
CA ALA A 335 3.77 28.32 13.24
C ALA A 335 5.04 27.54 13.62
N ALA A 336 6.20 28.21 13.58
CA ALA A 336 7.50 27.57 13.83
C ALA A 336 7.66 27.07 15.26
N ASP A 337 6.99 27.72 16.21
CA ASP A 337 6.99 27.32 17.63
C ASP A 337 5.91 26.27 17.98
N GLY A 338 5.12 25.85 16.97
CA GLY A 338 4.02 24.89 17.15
C GLY A 338 2.82 25.49 17.90
N ALA A 339 2.79 26.80 18.13
CA ALA A 339 1.64 27.43 18.77
C ALA A 339 0.43 27.51 17.83
N PRO A 340 -0.80 27.45 18.37
CA PRO A 340 -1.99 27.72 17.58
C PRO A 340 -1.92 29.09 16.88
N ALA A 341 -2.27 29.14 15.60
CA ALA A 341 -2.24 30.36 14.81
C ALA A 341 -3.39 30.39 13.79
N ASP A 342 -3.90 31.60 13.52
CA ASP A 342 -4.82 31.84 12.41
C ASP A 342 -4.01 32.03 11.14
N LEU A 343 -4.11 31.12 10.19
CA LEU A 343 -3.32 31.09 8.96
C LEU A 343 -4.16 31.53 7.77
N THR A 344 -3.56 32.37 6.92
CA THR A 344 -4.08 32.65 5.56
C THR A 344 -2.97 32.30 4.58
N VAL A 345 -3.28 31.45 3.62
CA VAL A 345 -2.32 30.89 2.65
C VAL A 345 -2.86 31.08 1.24
N GLU A 346 -2.02 31.63 0.36
CA GLU A 346 -2.26 31.74 -1.08
C GLU A 346 -1.23 30.89 -1.82
N THR A 347 -1.68 30.10 -2.81
CA THR A 347 -0.80 29.26 -3.63
C THR A 347 -0.94 29.60 -5.12
N SER A 348 0.15 29.48 -5.88
CA SER A 348 0.14 29.72 -7.33
C SER A 348 -0.53 28.60 -8.13
N VAL A 349 -0.83 27.46 -7.52
CA VAL A 349 -1.60 26.36 -8.10
C VAL A 349 -2.81 26.06 -7.23
N ALA A 350 -3.90 25.65 -7.85
CA ALA A 350 -5.11 25.30 -7.12
C ALA A 350 -4.97 23.95 -6.43
N GLY A 351 -5.43 23.86 -5.19
CA GLY A 351 -5.43 22.66 -4.37
C GLY A 351 -6.74 22.50 -3.61
N VAL A 352 -6.79 21.52 -2.73
CA VAL A 352 -7.90 21.25 -1.80
C VAL A 352 -7.38 21.41 -0.38
N LEU A 353 -8.11 22.17 0.44
CA LEU A 353 -7.82 22.22 1.87
C LEU A 353 -8.17 20.87 2.49
N TYR A 354 -7.19 20.28 3.14
CA TYR A 354 -7.38 19.10 3.96
C TYR A 354 -7.45 19.54 5.42
N LEU A 355 -8.62 19.38 5.99
CA LEU A 355 -8.82 19.53 7.43
C LEU A 355 -8.87 18.13 8.01
N ASP A 356 -7.81 17.80 8.70
CA ASP A 356 -7.81 16.64 9.55
C ASP A 356 -8.85 16.85 10.65
N ASP A 357 -9.94 16.11 10.64
CA ASP A 357 -10.95 16.19 11.68
C ASP A 357 -10.63 15.16 12.79
N ASP A 358 -9.37 15.11 13.24
CA ASP A 358 -8.82 14.20 14.26
C ASP A 358 -9.55 14.22 15.62
N GLY A 359 -10.83 14.19 15.55
CA GLY A 359 -11.61 13.74 16.68
C GLY A 359 -11.28 12.27 16.93
N ALA A 360 -10.52 12.00 18.00
CA ALA A 360 -10.18 10.63 18.36
C ALA A 360 -11.44 9.74 18.35
N VAL A 361 -11.45 8.74 17.46
CA VAL A 361 -12.56 7.79 17.33
C VAL A 361 -12.63 6.93 18.60
N GLN A 362 -13.81 6.83 19.20
CA GLN A 362 -13.98 5.97 20.37
C GLN A 362 -14.08 4.50 19.96
N LEU A 363 -13.07 3.71 20.31
CA LEU A 363 -13.09 2.26 20.14
C LEU A 363 -14.04 1.61 21.14
N GLN A 364 -14.76 0.60 20.66
CA GLN A 364 -15.57 -0.27 21.51
C GLN A 364 -14.90 -1.63 21.60
N ARG A 365 -14.75 -2.15 22.81
CA ARG A 365 -14.17 -3.48 23.02
C ARG A 365 -14.92 -4.55 22.22
N GLY A 366 -14.16 -5.42 21.57
CA GLY A 366 -14.70 -6.49 20.72
C GLY A 366 -15.26 -6.02 19.38
N THR A 367 -15.06 -4.76 19.00
CA THR A 367 -15.50 -4.23 17.70
C THR A 367 -14.31 -3.61 16.98
N PRO A 368 -13.73 -4.31 16.01
CA PRO A 368 -12.65 -3.77 15.20
C PRO A 368 -13.10 -2.58 14.35
N VAL A 369 -12.16 -1.68 14.08
CA VAL A 369 -12.35 -0.52 13.18
C VAL A 369 -11.36 -0.63 12.03
N ASP A 370 -11.85 -0.46 10.81
CA ASP A 370 -11.04 -0.37 9.61
C ASP A 370 -10.80 1.10 9.28
N ALA A 371 -9.53 1.47 9.05
CA ALA A 371 -9.12 2.83 8.76
C ALA A 371 -7.90 2.87 7.82
N VAL A 372 -7.45 4.07 7.49
CA VAL A 372 -6.37 4.30 6.52
C VAL A 372 -5.47 5.40 7.03
N LEU A 373 -4.17 5.14 7.11
CA LEU A 373 -3.13 6.16 7.19
C LEU A 373 -2.68 6.51 5.78
N ASP A 374 -2.84 7.74 5.35
CA ASP A 374 -2.40 8.20 4.03
C ASP A 374 -1.13 9.07 4.10
N ALA A 375 -0.70 9.61 2.96
CA ALA A 375 0.49 10.47 2.91
C ALA A 375 0.28 11.80 3.67
N MET A 376 -0.97 12.16 3.94
CA MET A 376 -1.34 13.40 4.64
C MET A 376 -1.36 13.20 6.14
N GLU A 377 -1.55 11.95 6.58
CA GLU A 377 -1.73 11.59 7.97
C GLU A 377 -0.77 10.46 8.36
N SER A 378 0.18 10.79 9.21
CA SER A 378 1.16 9.81 9.70
C SER A 378 0.69 9.06 10.94
N THR A 379 -0.39 9.53 11.58
CA THR A 379 -0.90 9.02 12.85
C THR A 379 -2.42 9.15 12.93
N ASP A 380 -3.09 8.13 13.42
CA ASP A 380 -4.50 8.15 13.81
C ASP A 380 -4.66 8.06 15.32
N ALA A 381 -5.65 8.77 15.85
CA ALA A 381 -5.94 8.81 17.26
C ALA A 381 -7.27 8.14 17.62
N TYR A 382 -7.25 7.36 18.68
CA TYR A 382 -8.42 6.66 19.21
C TYR A 382 -8.53 6.88 20.71
N THR A 383 -9.74 6.72 21.23
CA THR A 383 -9.98 6.67 22.69
C THR A 383 -10.67 5.36 23.07
N VAL A 384 -10.41 4.89 24.29
CA VAL A 384 -11.06 3.70 24.84
C VAL A 384 -11.23 3.83 26.35
N GLU A 385 -12.35 3.35 26.88
CA GLU A 385 -12.58 3.28 28.33
C GLU A 385 -12.03 1.97 28.90
N LEU A 386 -11.05 2.06 29.79
CA LEU A 386 -10.40 0.92 30.41
C LEU A 386 -10.63 0.89 31.94
N VAL A 387 -10.56 -0.31 32.52
CA VAL A 387 -10.77 -0.56 33.95
C VAL A 387 -9.46 -1.01 34.59
N ALA A 388 -9.06 -0.34 35.68
CA ALA A 388 -7.84 -0.64 36.42
C ALA A 388 -7.65 -2.13 36.70
N GLY A 389 -6.47 -2.65 36.44
CA GLY A 389 -6.08 -4.03 36.70
C GLY A 389 -6.75 -5.08 35.80
N MET A 390 -7.58 -4.69 34.83
CA MET A 390 -8.15 -5.61 33.84
C MET A 390 -7.33 -5.60 32.56
N PRO A 391 -6.61 -6.68 32.25
CA PRO A 391 -5.84 -6.73 31.03
C PRO A 391 -6.75 -6.70 29.80
N VAL A 392 -6.31 -5.99 28.76
CA VAL A 392 -6.94 -5.91 27.44
C VAL A 392 -5.91 -6.22 26.38
N GLU A 393 -6.32 -6.84 25.29
CA GLU A 393 -5.50 -6.92 24.10
C GLU A 393 -5.77 -5.68 23.24
N VAL A 394 -4.71 -4.98 22.86
CA VAL A 394 -4.75 -3.85 21.91
C VAL A 394 -3.89 -4.22 20.73
N GLY A 395 -4.44 -4.13 19.54
CA GLY A 395 -3.72 -4.51 18.35
C GLY A 395 -4.16 -3.75 17.09
N ALA A 396 -3.26 -3.68 16.13
CA ALA A 396 -3.56 -3.26 14.76
C ALA A 396 -2.92 -4.23 13.78
N ARG A 397 -3.52 -4.35 12.60
CA ARG A 397 -2.98 -5.17 11.49
C ARG A 397 -3.16 -4.48 10.16
N THR A 398 -2.17 -4.68 9.31
CA THR A 398 -2.18 -4.25 7.91
C THR A 398 -1.73 -5.40 7.00
N LEU A 399 -2.20 -5.41 5.76
CA LEU A 399 -1.69 -6.34 4.75
C LEU A 399 -0.36 -5.84 4.17
N LEU A 400 -0.22 -4.52 4.03
CA LEU A 400 0.97 -3.86 3.49
C LEU A 400 1.37 -2.72 4.42
N GLY A 401 2.61 -2.72 4.88
CA GLY A 401 3.15 -1.66 5.73
C GLY A 401 3.64 -2.18 7.09
N ASP A 402 3.99 -1.25 7.93
CA ASP A 402 4.52 -1.46 9.27
C ASP A 402 3.92 -0.42 10.21
N LEU A 403 3.32 -0.85 11.31
CA LEU A 403 2.55 -0.04 12.23
C LEU A 403 3.15 -0.06 13.62
N ALA A 404 2.93 1.01 14.37
CA ALA A 404 3.22 1.07 15.80
C ALA A 404 2.05 1.66 16.59
N ILE A 405 1.86 1.22 17.83
CA ILE A 405 0.83 1.69 18.73
C ILE A 405 1.45 2.30 19.98
N ASP A 406 1.01 3.50 20.32
CA ASP A 406 1.21 4.13 21.61
C ASP A 406 -0.13 4.18 22.33
N ILE A 407 -0.19 3.71 23.59
CA ILE A 407 -1.36 3.82 24.47
C ILE A 407 -0.99 4.59 25.72
N ALA A 408 -1.78 5.58 26.11
CA ALA A 408 -1.54 6.38 27.31
C ALA A 408 -2.84 6.82 27.98
N ALA A 409 -2.80 6.91 29.31
CA ALA A 409 -3.83 7.60 30.06
C ALA A 409 -3.86 9.11 29.72
N ALA A 410 -4.99 9.77 29.95
CA ALA A 410 -5.17 11.19 29.61
C ALA A 410 -4.14 12.11 30.29
N ASP A 411 -3.61 11.72 31.44
CA ASP A 411 -2.54 12.44 32.18
C ASP A 411 -1.12 11.99 31.78
N GLY A 412 -1.00 10.91 30.96
CA GLY A 412 0.26 10.41 30.43
C GLY A 412 1.12 9.57 31.39
N ASP A 413 0.72 9.40 32.63
CA ASP A 413 1.51 8.68 33.66
C ASP A 413 1.46 7.15 33.50
N ASP A 414 0.39 6.61 32.86
CA ASP A 414 0.22 5.18 32.56
C ASP A 414 0.24 4.98 31.04
N SER A 415 1.34 4.50 30.50
CA SER A 415 1.53 4.39 29.06
C SER A 415 2.35 3.17 28.66
N ALA A 416 2.16 2.73 27.40
CA ALA A 416 2.94 1.69 26.76
C ALA A 416 3.05 1.96 25.26
N THR A 417 4.15 1.50 24.66
CA THR A 417 4.39 1.57 23.21
C THR A 417 4.76 0.18 22.72
N ILE A 418 4.23 -0.19 21.56
CA ILE A 418 4.64 -1.39 20.85
C ILE A 418 4.78 -1.10 19.35
N ASP A 419 5.86 -1.58 18.79
CA ASP A 419 6.20 -1.50 17.37
C ASP A 419 6.01 -2.90 16.74
N ASP A 420 6.86 -3.83 17.05
CA ASP A 420 6.78 -5.22 16.61
C ASP A 420 6.25 -6.11 17.72
N GLY A 421 5.15 -6.81 17.55
CA GLY A 421 4.60 -7.57 18.68
C GLY A 421 3.94 -8.90 18.37
N ALA A 422 3.39 -9.06 17.21
CA ALA A 422 2.74 -10.30 16.85
C ALA A 422 3.69 -11.23 16.12
N ILE A 423 3.71 -12.49 16.53
CA ILE A 423 4.27 -13.54 15.69
C ILE A 423 3.29 -13.75 14.56
N ASP A 424 3.71 -13.38 13.39
CA ASP A 424 2.91 -13.55 12.22
C ASP A 424 2.67 -15.00 11.84
N VAL A 425 1.49 -15.24 11.33
CA VAL A 425 0.99 -16.51 10.88
C VAL A 425 1.44 -16.84 9.45
N ALA A 426 1.96 -15.88 8.67
CA ALA A 426 2.34 -16.08 7.26
C ALA A 426 3.83 -16.06 6.97
N GLY A 427 4.68 -15.92 7.98
CA GLY A 427 6.08 -15.58 7.77
C GLY A 427 6.30 -14.09 7.47
N TRP A 428 5.29 -13.27 7.66
CA TRP A 428 5.35 -11.82 7.79
C TRP A 428 5.74 -11.53 9.22
N SER A 429 6.96 -11.27 9.40
CA SER A 429 7.59 -11.25 10.70
C SER A 429 7.12 -10.08 11.53
N GLY A 430 6.24 -10.32 12.50
CA GLY A 430 6.15 -9.48 13.71
C GLY A 430 6.05 -7.97 13.54
N MET A 431 5.61 -7.50 12.37
CA MET A 431 5.56 -6.06 12.05
C MET A 431 4.23 -5.43 12.50
N ASP A 432 3.25 -6.24 12.89
CA ASP A 432 1.97 -5.76 13.38
C ASP A 432 1.99 -5.61 14.91
N PRO A 433 1.67 -4.44 15.46
CA PRO A 433 1.66 -4.23 16.90
C PRO A 433 0.45 -4.91 17.55
N VAL A 434 0.69 -5.88 18.42
CA VAL A 434 -0.33 -6.50 19.28
C VAL A 434 0.23 -6.65 20.69
N MET A 435 -0.41 -6.05 21.67
CA MET A 435 0.02 -6.11 23.07
C MET A 435 -1.10 -6.46 24.02
N THR A 436 -0.74 -7.03 25.17
CA THR A 436 -1.62 -7.04 26.35
C THR A 436 -1.26 -5.85 27.23
N PHE A 437 -2.19 -4.91 27.35
CA PHE A 437 -2.06 -3.74 28.23
C PHE A 437 -2.90 -3.93 29.50
N THR A 438 -2.34 -3.58 30.67
CA THR A 438 -3.07 -3.62 31.93
C THR A 438 -3.09 -2.21 32.52
N PRO A 439 -4.24 -1.49 32.44
CA PRO A 439 -4.33 -0.12 32.90
C PRO A 439 -4.12 -0.04 34.41
N ALA A 440 -3.36 0.94 34.88
CA ALA A 440 -3.14 1.20 36.31
C ALA A 440 -4.37 1.87 36.93
N GLU A 441 -5.10 2.68 36.19
CA GLU A 441 -6.28 3.41 36.62
C GLU A 441 -7.49 3.16 35.73
N THR A 442 -8.69 3.37 36.24
CA THR A 442 -9.92 3.31 35.48
C THR A 442 -10.15 4.68 34.85
N GLY A 443 -10.32 4.73 33.51
CA GLY A 443 -10.56 5.98 32.79
C GLY A 443 -10.40 5.84 31.29
N THR A 444 -10.39 6.99 30.65
CA THR A 444 -10.17 7.11 29.19
C THR A 444 -8.68 7.04 28.86
N TYR A 445 -8.33 6.16 27.95
CA TYR A 445 -6.99 6.04 27.39
C TYR A 445 -7.00 6.50 25.95
N ARG A 446 -5.94 7.20 25.53
CA ARG A 446 -5.68 7.54 24.14
C ARG A 446 -4.79 6.47 23.52
N ILE A 447 -5.16 5.99 22.35
CA ILE A 447 -4.35 5.12 21.52
C ILE A 447 -3.95 5.94 20.30
N THR A 448 -2.65 6.02 20.01
CA THR A 448 -2.13 6.64 18.80
C THR A 448 -1.51 5.55 17.94
N LEU A 449 -2.06 5.36 16.75
CA LEU A 449 -1.50 4.49 15.72
C LEU A 449 -0.63 5.33 14.80
N ARG A 450 0.53 4.82 14.44
CA ARG A 450 1.45 5.49 13.51
C ARG A 450 2.10 4.48 12.57
N ARG A 451 2.56 4.96 11.43
CA ARG A 451 3.46 4.17 10.59
C ARG A 451 4.83 4.06 11.25
N ALA A 452 5.35 2.83 11.38
CA ALA A 452 6.69 2.58 11.89
C ALA A 452 7.76 2.70 10.80
N TRP A 453 7.40 2.36 9.53
CA TRP A 453 8.27 2.51 8.37
C TRP A 453 7.51 3.20 7.20
N HIS A 454 8.26 3.92 6.33
CA HIS A 454 7.72 4.83 5.31
C HIS A 454 7.62 4.24 3.89
N ASP A 455 7.55 2.92 3.73
CA ASP A 455 7.62 2.28 2.42
C ASP A 455 6.35 2.43 1.55
N MET A 456 5.21 2.79 2.17
CA MET A 456 3.94 2.95 1.48
C MET A 456 3.34 4.32 1.77
N ALA A 457 2.84 5.00 0.71
CA ALA A 457 2.19 6.30 0.84
C ALA A 457 0.87 6.19 1.63
N THR A 458 0.16 5.09 1.44
CA THR A 458 -1.14 4.82 2.06
C THR A 458 -1.13 3.42 2.66
N VAL A 459 -1.62 3.27 3.89
CA VAL A 459 -1.69 2.00 4.60
C VAL A 459 -3.10 1.80 5.13
N GLY A 460 -3.82 0.80 4.58
CA GLY A 460 -5.07 0.33 5.16
C GLY A 460 -4.78 -0.57 6.36
N TYR A 461 -5.51 -0.39 7.44
CA TYR A 461 -5.31 -1.19 8.66
C TYR A 461 -6.61 -1.46 9.40
N ARG A 462 -6.58 -2.47 10.25
CA ARG A 462 -7.64 -2.79 11.20
C ARG A 462 -7.09 -2.68 12.62
N ILE A 463 -7.78 -1.92 13.47
CA ILE A 463 -7.45 -1.74 14.90
C ILE A 463 -8.55 -2.30 15.79
N TRP A 464 -8.18 -2.87 16.95
CA TRP A 464 -9.13 -3.41 17.92
C TRP A 464 -8.65 -3.28 19.37
N VAL A 465 -9.59 -3.40 20.28
CA VAL A 465 -9.37 -3.60 21.72
C VAL A 465 -10.32 -4.69 22.21
N ASP A 466 -9.79 -5.79 22.80
CA ASP A 466 -10.54 -6.96 23.26
C ASP A 466 -10.48 -7.16 24.78
#